data_a8e269cfc40f8c6a68c13fc17989ad61
#
_entry.id   a8e269cfc40f8c6a68c13fc17989ad61
#
_cell.length_a   1.000
_cell.length_b   1.000
_cell.length_c   1.000
_cell.angle_alpha   90.00
_cell.angle_beta   90.00
_cell.angle_gamma   90.00
#
_symmetry.space_group_name_H-M   'P 1'
#
loop_
_entity.id
_entity.type
_entity.pdbx_description
1 polymer ?
#
loop_
_entity_poly.entity_id
_entity_poly.type
_entity_poly.pdbx_seq_one_letter_code
_entity_poly.pdbx_strand_id
1 'polypeptide(L)'
;MSLEKLGTTAADVQAIVDRSPFLSWLGLQILALGDDTIELKATWRPEWVANPVLGQTQGGIHAALIDFAANLALMNSMGRPVLTIDLRVDYHRLATKGDLVAKGRVIKLGKQVSTCEAEIFDEAGRLLASGRGSFLTAPAPEAGRS
;
A
#
# COMPACT_ATOMS: atom_id res chain seq x y z
N MET A 1 -21.99 15.92 3.82
CA MET A 1 -21.30 15.05 4.79
C MET A 1 -19.82 15.38 4.73
N SER A 2 -19.31 16.07 5.73
CA SER A 2 -17.89 16.27 5.83
C SER A 2 -17.26 14.88 6.02
N LEU A 3 -16.42 14.46 5.09
CA LEU A 3 -15.52 13.35 5.32
C LEU A 3 -14.66 13.76 6.52
N GLU A 4 -14.94 13.20 7.69
CA GLU A 4 -14.01 13.30 8.79
C GLU A 4 -12.63 12.94 8.26
N LYS A 5 -11.63 13.75 8.57
CA LYS A 5 -10.25 13.45 8.25
C LYS A 5 -10.00 12.02 8.65
N LEU A 6 -9.77 11.15 7.65
CA LEU A 6 -9.32 9.80 7.92
C LEU A 6 -8.15 9.90 8.88
N GLY A 7 -8.24 9.18 9.97
CA GLY A 7 -7.46 9.34 11.18
C GLY A 7 -5.99 9.63 10.96
N THR A 8 -5.49 10.44 11.83
CA THR A 8 -4.10 10.92 11.82
C THR A 8 -3.15 10.01 12.59
N THR A 9 -3.64 8.90 13.14
CA THR A 9 -2.84 7.97 13.94
C THR A 9 -2.70 6.61 13.26
N ALA A 10 -1.60 5.91 13.59
CA ALA A 10 -1.40 4.54 13.12
C ALA A 10 -2.55 3.60 13.56
N ALA A 11 -3.13 3.82 14.73
CA ALA A 11 -4.27 3.04 15.22
C ALA A 11 -5.54 3.25 14.37
N ASP A 12 -5.79 4.47 13.91
CA ASP A 12 -6.94 4.77 13.06
C ASP A 12 -6.79 4.10 11.69
N VAL A 13 -5.59 4.15 11.10
CA VAL A 13 -5.29 3.47 9.83
C VAL A 13 -5.38 1.95 10.01
N GLN A 14 -4.89 1.40 11.12
CA GLN A 14 -5.00 -0.02 11.44
C GLN A 14 -6.46 -0.46 11.51
N ALA A 15 -7.33 0.33 12.12
CA ALA A 15 -8.76 0.02 12.20
C ALA A 15 -9.43 -0.04 10.81
N ILE A 16 -8.99 0.79 9.87
CA ILE A 16 -9.44 0.73 8.46
C ILE A 16 -8.99 -0.58 7.81
N VAL A 17 -7.72 -0.93 7.97
CA VAL A 17 -7.13 -2.18 7.46
C VAL A 17 -7.88 -3.40 7.99
N ASP A 18 -8.13 -3.46 9.28
CA ASP A 18 -8.76 -4.60 9.96
C ASP A 18 -10.20 -4.86 9.47
N ARG A 19 -10.88 -3.82 9.00
CA ARG A 19 -12.24 -3.94 8.44
C ARG A 19 -12.27 -4.36 6.98
N SER A 20 -11.16 -4.29 6.27
CA SER A 20 -11.06 -4.71 4.88
C SER A 20 -10.81 -6.22 4.80
N PRO A 21 -11.68 -7.01 4.12
CA PRO A 21 -11.44 -8.44 3.96
C PRO A 21 -10.11 -8.77 3.32
N PHE A 22 -9.72 -8.04 2.27
CA PHE A 22 -8.47 -8.27 1.56
C PHE A 22 -7.24 -7.84 2.36
N LEU A 23 -7.27 -6.64 2.96
CA LEU A 23 -6.12 -6.11 3.69
C LEU A 23 -5.89 -6.87 5.00
N SER A 24 -6.95 -7.30 5.67
CA SER A 24 -6.84 -8.17 6.85
C SER A 24 -6.31 -9.56 6.46
N TRP A 25 -6.69 -10.08 5.29
CA TRP A 25 -6.13 -11.33 4.77
C TRP A 25 -4.63 -11.23 4.49
N LEU A 26 -4.14 -10.10 3.99
CA LEU A 26 -2.71 -9.84 3.83
C LEU A 26 -1.97 -9.75 5.16
N GLY A 27 -2.67 -9.70 6.29
CA GLY A 27 -2.08 -9.63 7.61
C GLY A 27 -1.32 -8.33 7.85
N LEU A 28 -1.88 -7.20 7.39
CA LEU A 28 -1.21 -5.91 7.45
C LEU A 28 -1.20 -5.33 8.85
N GLN A 29 -0.03 -4.89 9.29
CA GLN A 29 0.20 -4.15 10.53
C GLN A 29 0.91 -2.83 10.20
N ILE A 30 0.33 -1.73 10.65
CA ILE A 30 0.95 -0.41 10.50
C ILE A 30 2.06 -0.27 11.54
N LEU A 31 3.29 -0.06 11.07
CA LEU A 31 4.47 0.07 11.93
C LEU A 31 4.79 1.53 12.23
N ALA A 32 4.67 2.40 11.24
CA ALA A 32 4.93 3.82 11.38
C ALA A 32 4.11 4.63 10.37
N LEU A 33 3.74 5.83 10.74
CA LEU A 33 2.96 6.76 9.93
C LEU A 33 3.56 8.15 10.04
N GLY A 34 3.98 8.73 8.93
CA GLY A 34 4.38 10.12 8.78
C GLY A 34 3.33 10.92 8.01
N ASP A 35 3.57 12.20 7.78
CA ASP A 35 2.62 13.07 7.06
C ASP A 35 2.38 12.61 5.62
N ASP A 36 3.41 12.12 4.96
CA ASP A 36 3.44 11.67 3.56
C ASP A 36 4.11 10.30 3.39
N THR A 37 4.33 9.57 4.46
CA THR A 37 5.02 8.27 4.48
C THR A 37 4.25 7.26 5.31
N ILE A 38 4.45 5.99 4.99
CA ILE A 38 3.95 4.87 5.79
C ILE A 38 4.95 3.71 5.77
N GLU A 39 5.02 3.00 6.88
CA GLU A 39 5.70 1.72 6.98
C GLU A 39 4.72 0.69 7.52
N LEU A 40 4.62 -0.45 6.85
CA LEU A 40 3.74 -1.53 7.23
C LEU A 40 4.40 -2.88 7.05
N LYS A 41 3.93 -3.87 7.81
CA LYS A 41 4.34 -5.26 7.71
C LYS A 41 3.17 -6.09 7.21
N ALA A 42 3.44 -7.03 6.30
CA ALA A 42 2.52 -8.07 5.89
C ALA A 42 3.02 -9.42 6.43
N THR A 43 2.17 -10.10 7.17
CA THR A 43 2.49 -11.39 7.76
C THR A 43 2.42 -12.50 6.71
N TRP A 44 3.52 -13.24 6.56
CA TRP A 44 3.61 -14.34 5.60
C TRP A 44 2.54 -15.39 5.85
N ARG A 45 2.08 -15.96 4.74
CA ARG A 45 1.16 -17.10 4.76
C ARG A 45 1.40 -18.00 3.56
N PRO A 46 1.17 -19.33 3.69
CA PRO A 46 1.50 -20.30 2.64
C PRO A 46 0.75 -20.06 1.33
N GLU A 47 -0.41 -19.39 1.36
CA GLU A 47 -1.19 -19.05 0.16
C GLU A 47 -0.51 -18.03 -0.76
N TRP A 48 0.54 -17.35 -0.28
CA TRP A 48 1.36 -16.47 -1.12
C TRP A 48 2.28 -17.23 -2.08
N VAL A 49 2.51 -18.51 -1.84
CA VAL A 49 3.47 -19.29 -2.61
C VAL A 49 2.92 -19.63 -4.00
N ALA A 50 3.57 -19.10 -5.03
CA ALA A 50 3.26 -19.41 -6.43
C ALA A 50 4.00 -20.65 -6.92
N ASN A 51 5.26 -20.80 -6.53
CA ASN A 51 6.10 -21.93 -6.92
C ASN A 51 6.53 -22.71 -5.66
N PRO A 52 5.92 -23.88 -5.39
CA PRO A 52 6.21 -24.63 -4.17
C PRO A 52 7.61 -25.22 -4.13
N VAL A 53 8.25 -25.41 -5.28
CA VAL A 53 9.64 -25.94 -5.35
C VAL A 53 10.64 -24.92 -4.81
N LEU A 54 10.43 -23.64 -5.15
CA LEU A 54 11.28 -22.54 -4.72
C LEU A 54 10.77 -21.85 -3.45
N GLY A 55 9.52 -22.12 -3.04
CA GLY A 55 8.86 -21.35 -1.98
C GLY A 55 8.64 -19.89 -2.35
N GLN A 56 8.55 -19.60 -3.64
CA GLN A 56 8.50 -18.23 -4.15
C GLN A 56 7.17 -17.57 -3.85
N THR A 57 7.23 -16.38 -3.25
CA THR A 57 6.07 -15.49 -3.09
C THR A 57 5.62 -14.99 -4.45
N GLN A 58 4.32 -15.07 -4.70
CA GLN A 58 3.70 -14.60 -5.95
C GLN A 58 3.89 -13.08 -6.09
N GLY A 59 4.32 -12.64 -7.28
CA GLY A 59 4.62 -11.23 -7.55
C GLY A 59 3.43 -10.28 -7.36
N GLY A 60 2.20 -10.77 -7.48
CA GLY A 60 0.99 -10.00 -7.20
C GLY A 60 0.86 -9.58 -5.74
N ILE A 61 1.45 -10.33 -4.80
CA ILE A 61 1.52 -9.92 -3.39
C ILE A 61 2.36 -8.65 -3.25
N HIS A 62 3.53 -8.61 -3.89
CA HIS A 62 4.36 -7.39 -3.92
C HIS A 62 3.62 -6.22 -4.56
N ALA A 63 2.96 -6.46 -5.69
CA ALA A 63 2.20 -5.42 -6.38
C ALA A 63 1.07 -4.87 -5.51
N ALA A 64 0.32 -5.73 -4.83
CA ALA A 64 -0.74 -5.32 -3.91
C ALA A 64 -0.19 -4.49 -2.74
N LEU A 65 0.95 -4.89 -2.17
CA LEU A 65 1.58 -4.15 -1.07
C LEU A 65 2.12 -2.80 -1.52
N ILE A 66 2.71 -2.71 -2.70
CA ILE A 66 3.21 -1.46 -3.28
C ILE A 66 2.06 -0.50 -3.54
N ASP A 67 0.99 -0.97 -4.19
CA ASP A 67 -0.20 -0.17 -4.44
C ASP A 67 -0.79 0.37 -3.12
N PHE A 68 -0.96 -0.51 -2.17
CA PHE A 68 -1.58 -0.16 -0.90
C PHE A 68 -0.71 0.76 -0.04
N ALA A 69 0.60 0.51 0.07
CA ALA A 69 1.50 1.38 0.83
C ALA A 69 1.59 2.78 0.22
N ALA A 70 1.70 2.89 -1.10
CA ALA A 70 1.69 4.16 -1.81
C ALA A 70 0.35 4.90 -1.65
N ASN A 71 -0.75 4.18 -1.77
CA ASN A 71 -2.11 4.71 -1.60
C ASN A 71 -2.34 5.23 -0.18
N LEU A 72 -1.95 4.46 0.85
CA LEU A 72 -2.10 4.87 2.25
C LEU A 72 -1.28 6.10 2.61
N ALA A 73 -0.05 6.20 2.10
CA ALA A 73 0.77 7.40 2.30
C ALA A 73 0.04 8.64 1.76
N LEU A 74 -0.58 8.53 0.58
CA LEU A 74 -1.34 9.61 -0.04
C LEU A 74 -2.66 9.86 0.69
N MET A 75 -3.40 8.82 1.06
CA MET A 75 -4.64 8.94 1.84
C MET A 75 -4.40 9.69 3.14
N ASN A 76 -3.30 9.40 3.82
CA ASN A 76 -2.94 10.10 5.04
C ASN A 76 -2.68 11.58 4.80
N SER A 77 -1.95 11.93 3.73
CA SER A 77 -1.71 13.32 3.33
C SER A 77 -2.99 14.06 2.94
N MET A 78 -3.91 13.36 2.25
CA MET A 78 -5.16 13.95 1.73
C MET A 78 -6.30 13.98 2.76
N GLY A 79 -6.26 13.09 3.75
CA GLY A 79 -7.36 12.88 4.70
C GLY A 79 -8.60 12.23 4.07
N ARG A 80 -8.47 11.59 2.91
CA ARG A 80 -9.56 10.90 2.20
C ARG A 80 -9.05 9.78 1.29
N PRO A 81 -9.91 8.80 0.93
CA PRO A 81 -9.57 7.76 -0.03
C PRO A 81 -9.21 8.32 -1.40
N VAL A 82 -8.29 7.64 -2.08
CA VAL A 82 -7.88 7.94 -3.45
C VAL A 82 -7.93 6.68 -4.30
N LEU A 83 -8.05 6.85 -5.61
CA LEU A 83 -8.09 5.74 -6.57
C LEU A 83 -6.76 5.64 -7.32
N THR A 84 -6.28 4.42 -7.48
CA THR A 84 -5.11 4.13 -8.30
C THR A 84 -5.46 4.24 -9.79
N ILE A 85 -4.67 4.99 -10.55
CA ILE A 85 -4.80 5.10 -12.01
C ILE A 85 -3.94 4.05 -12.68
N ASP A 86 -2.67 3.97 -12.29
CA ASP A 86 -1.72 2.99 -12.80
C ASP A 86 -0.70 2.63 -11.73
N LEU A 87 0.00 1.54 -11.97
CA LEU A 87 1.06 1.07 -11.09
C LEU A 87 2.13 0.36 -11.92
N ARG A 88 3.39 0.77 -11.73
CA ARG A 88 4.54 0.06 -12.24
C ARG A 88 5.26 -0.62 -11.08
N VAL A 89 5.63 -1.88 -11.26
CA VAL A 89 6.37 -2.68 -10.28
C VAL A 89 7.63 -3.23 -10.91
N ASP A 90 8.75 -3.02 -10.25
CA ASP A 90 10.05 -3.59 -10.61
C ASP A 90 10.43 -4.63 -9.55
N TYR A 91 10.70 -5.86 -10.00
CA TYR A 91 11.09 -6.97 -9.14
C TYR A 91 12.60 -7.13 -9.15
N HIS A 92 13.23 -7.02 -7.98
CA HIS A 92 14.70 -7.01 -7.86
C HIS A 92 15.27 -8.30 -7.32
N ARG A 93 14.52 -9.00 -6.46
CA ARG A 93 14.95 -10.26 -5.81
C ARG A 93 13.78 -11.20 -5.62
N LEU A 94 14.07 -12.49 -5.68
CA LEU A 94 13.13 -13.52 -5.31
C LEU A 94 12.80 -13.41 -3.83
N ALA A 95 11.52 -13.33 -3.51
CA ALA A 95 11.02 -13.45 -2.14
C ALA A 95 10.63 -14.89 -1.86
N THR A 96 11.09 -15.41 -0.73
CA THR A 96 10.72 -16.73 -0.21
C THR A 96 9.92 -16.58 1.08
N LYS A 97 9.80 -17.65 1.87
CA LYS A 97 9.08 -17.61 3.14
C LYS A 97 9.59 -16.50 4.06
N GLY A 98 8.69 -15.70 4.57
CA GLY A 98 8.98 -14.64 5.53
C GLY A 98 8.03 -13.45 5.38
N ASP A 99 7.91 -12.66 6.44
CA ASP A 99 7.12 -11.44 6.43
C ASP A 99 7.75 -10.40 5.49
N LEU A 100 6.93 -9.52 4.97
CA LEU A 100 7.34 -8.42 4.09
C LEU A 100 7.10 -7.09 4.78
N VAL A 101 8.03 -6.16 4.59
CA VAL A 101 7.89 -4.77 5.03
C VAL A 101 7.73 -3.90 3.80
N ALA A 102 6.68 -3.07 3.79
CA ALA A 102 6.45 -2.10 2.74
C ALA A 102 6.64 -0.68 3.29
N LYS A 103 7.34 0.15 2.54
CA LYS A 103 7.53 1.58 2.84
C LYS A 103 7.00 2.40 1.68
N GLY A 104 5.96 3.18 1.94
CA GLY A 104 5.32 4.04 0.96
C GLY A 104 5.58 5.51 1.23
N ARG A 105 5.66 6.31 0.17
CA ARG A 105 5.77 7.77 0.26
C ARG A 105 5.13 8.50 -0.90
N VAL A 106 4.69 9.72 -0.64
CA VAL A 106 4.24 10.64 -1.68
C VAL A 106 5.47 11.29 -2.33
N ILE A 107 5.55 11.22 -3.66
CA ILE A 107 6.58 11.90 -4.45
C ILE A 107 6.13 13.30 -4.81
N LYS A 108 4.91 13.41 -5.32
CA LYS A 108 4.32 14.68 -5.75
C LYS A 108 2.82 14.67 -5.44
N LEU A 109 2.41 15.61 -4.63
CA LEU A 109 1.01 15.88 -4.37
C LEU A 109 0.47 16.85 -5.42
N GLY A 110 -0.40 16.36 -6.29
CA GLY A 110 -1.04 17.13 -7.35
C GLY A 110 -2.52 17.39 -7.07
N LYS A 111 -3.09 18.41 -7.70
CA LYS A 111 -4.52 18.73 -7.58
C LYS A 111 -5.41 17.69 -8.26
N GLN A 112 -4.98 17.17 -9.39
CA GLN A 112 -5.73 16.19 -10.20
C GLN A 112 -5.17 14.80 -10.04
N VAL A 113 -3.84 14.67 -10.12
CA VAL A 113 -3.10 13.40 -10.06
C VAL A 113 -1.89 13.59 -9.17
N SER A 114 -1.67 12.63 -8.28
CA SER A 114 -0.48 12.54 -7.44
C SER A 114 0.37 11.34 -7.84
N THR A 115 1.67 11.45 -7.59
CA THR A 115 2.63 10.35 -7.80
C THR A 115 3.14 9.89 -6.44
N CYS A 116 3.08 8.57 -6.23
CA CYS A 116 3.57 7.93 -5.01
C CYS A 116 4.43 6.72 -5.37
N GLU A 117 5.29 6.31 -4.46
CA GLU A 117 6.10 5.10 -4.63
C GLU A 117 6.13 4.28 -3.35
N ALA A 118 6.51 3.02 -3.48
CA ALA A 118 6.75 2.14 -2.37
C ALA A 118 7.85 1.13 -2.68
N GLU A 119 8.47 0.64 -1.62
CA GLU A 119 9.52 -0.37 -1.65
C GLU A 119 9.15 -1.52 -0.73
N ILE A 120 9.50 -2.74 -1.14
CA ILE A 120 9.25 -3.97 -0.37
C ILE A 120 10.58 -4.56 0.05
N PHE A 121 10.68 -4.87 1.33
CA PHE A 121 11.84 -5.48 1.96
C PHE A 121 11.49 -6.81 2.60
N ASP A 122 12.43 -7.72 2.66
CA ASP A 122 12.33 -8.92 3.49
C ASP A 122 12.71 -8.63 4.96
N GLU A 123 12.62 -9.64 5.82
CA GLU A 123 12.95 -9.50 7.24
C GLU A 123 14.43 -9.18 7.50
N ALA A 124 15.32 -9.47 6.55
CA ALA A 124 16.73 -9.11 6.59
C ALA A 124 17.01 -7.67 6.09
N GLY A 125 15.98 -6.94 5.66
CA GLY A 125 16.11 -5.58 5.13
C GLY A 125 16.61 -5.51 3.68
N ARG A 126 16.55 -6.62 2.93
CA ARG A 126 16.95 -6.64 1.52
C ARG A 126 15.78 -6.14 0.66
N LEU A 127 16.08 -5.25 -0.29
CA LEU A 127 15.08 -4.76 -1.24
C LEU A 127 14.67 -5.87 -2.20
N LEU A 128 13.38 -6.18 -2.22
CA LEU A 128 12.79 -7.23 -3.06
C LEU A 128 12.11 -6.67 -4.30
N ALA A 129 11.37 -5.60 -4.14
CA ALA A 129 10.61 -4.95 -5.20
C ALA A 129 10.46 -3.46 -4.89
N SER A 130 10.23 -2.68 -5.92
CA SER A 130 9.86 -1.27 -5.81
C SER A 130 8.84 -0.91 -6.87
N GLY A 131 8.09 0.14 -6.64
CA GLY A 131 7.10 0.58 -7.61
C GLY A 131 6.67 2.01 -7.44
N ARG A 132 6.05 2.52 -8.48
CA ARG A 132 5.54 3.88 -8.56
C ARG A 132 4.17 3.85 -9.22
N GLY A 133 3.25 4.63 -8.68
CA GLY A 133 1.91 4.76 -9.22
C GLY A 133 1.45 6.19 -9.34
N SER A 134 0.46 6.37 -10.18
CA SER A 134 -0.33 7.60 -10.30
C SER A 134 -1.68 7.37 -9.65
N PHE A 135 -2.15 8.35 -8.89
CA PHE A 135 -3.37 8.26 -8.10
C PHE A 135 -4.25 9.47 -8.39
N LEU A 136 -5.53 9.23 -8.51
CA LEU A 136 -6.51 10.31 -8.72
C LEU A 136 -6.73 11.07 -7.42
N THR A 137 -6.31 12.32 -7.38
CA THR A 137 -6.49 13.22 -6.24
C THR A 137 -7.60 14.26 -6.45
N ALA A 138 -8.08 14.41 -7.68
CA ALA A 138 -9.28 15.18 -7.92
C ALA A 138 -10.45 14.61 -7.10
N PRO A 139 -11.37 15.45 -6.59
CA PRO A 139 -12.59 14.97 -5.95
C PRO A 139 -13.34 14.03 -6.88
N ALA A 140 -13.86 12.91 -6.35
CA ALA A 140 -14.74 12.05 -7.12
C ALA A 140 -15.92 12.88 -7.65
N PRO A 141 -16.38 12.68 -8.90
CA PRO A 141 -17.60 13.29 -9.39
C PRO A 141 -18.73 12.99 -8.40
N GLU A 142 -19.53 13.97 -8.05
CA GLU A 142 -20.72 13.74 -7.24
C GLU A 142 -21.57 12.67 -7.93
N ALA A 143 -21.82 11.54 -7.26
CA ALA A 143 -22.70 10.51 -7.76
C ALA A 143 -24.11 11.11 -7.87
N GLY A 144 -24.59 11.32 -9.12
CA GLY A 144 -25.98 11.62 -9.40
C GLY A 144 -26.34 13.08 -9.62
N ARG A 145 -25.87 13.64 -10.73
CA ARG A 145 -26.68 14.58 -11.53
C ARG A 145 -26.70 14.08 -12.98
N SER A 146 -27.58 13.15 -13.23
CA SER A 146 -28.11 12.89 -14.57
C SER A 146 -29.27 13.85 -14.84
#